data_c6483a788deb34d923c4f55b6e5b1ba3
#
_entry.id   c6483a788deb34d923c4f55b6e5b1ba3
#
_cell.length_a   1.000
_cell.length_b   1.000
_cell.length_c   1.000
_cell.angle_alpha   90.00
_cell.angle_beta   90.00
_cell.angle_gamma   90.00
#
_symmetry.space_group_name_H-M   'P 1'
#
loop_
_entity.id
_entity.type
_entity.pdbx_description
1 polymer ?
#
loop_
_entity_poly.entity_id
_entity_poly.type
_entity_poly.pdbx_seq_one_letter_code
_entity_poly.pdbx_strand_id
1 'polypeptide(L)'
;MSAHSRVLNSTQLLEILSLSKDATAIYTSEDIVIEMANDAMIAFWGKDRSIIGKPLQEAVPELKGQPFINMLKNVLLTGITDSGDAVPAETMRDGKLQTAYYAYEYRAIKDESGLPYCIIHTASDVTDMVKARQAIKETQLQRDALDQEQVLINIKEEQQKHDFISMVSHELKTPLTSINAYIQLMQSKSSSDQFMVNTLDKVQLQVRKMSTMINSFLNVARLESGEIHLHKTDFDLEQVITDVVGDARFIYSTNFIDFTPDGAKITHADKEKLTSVVSNLISNAIKYSDHGSTIVVRSAIVGDKIQVSVTDNGIGIKENDLEKLFERFYRVESTQTKTISGFGIGLYLSAEIIHRHKGKIWVESTYGKGSTFYFTLPLAR
;
A
#
# COMPACT_ATOMS: atom_id res chain seq x y z
N MET A 1 63.63 38.83 -19.30
CA MET A 1 63.42 38.75 -17.85
C MET A 1 63.44 37.28 -17.47
N SER A 2 64.57 36.81 -16.90
CA SER A 2 64.72 35.41 -16.50
C SER A 2 63.94 35.18 -15.23
N ALA A 3 62.96 34.26 -15.30
CA ALA A 3 62.23 33.78 -14.12
C ALA A 3 63.21 33.01 -13.25
N HIS A 4 63.63 33.57 -12.15
CA HIS A 4 64.41 32.90 -11.13
C HIS A 4 63.48 31.82 -10.52
N SER A 5 63.71 30.56 -10.91
CA SER A 5 63.13 29.41 -10.20
C SER A 5 63.66 29.47 -8.76
N ARG A 6 62.90 29.97 -7.82
CA ARG A 6 63.19 29.85 -6.41
C ARG A 6 63.03 28.40 -5.98
N VAL A 7 64.13 27.70 -5.83
CA VAL A 7 64.12 26.35 -5.20
C VAL A 7 63.82 26.60 -3.73
N LEU A 8 62.75 26.04 -3.24
CA LEU A 8 62.32 26.09 -1.82
C LEU A 8 63.33 25.31 -0.98
N ASN A 9 63.76 25.90 0.13
CA ASN A 9 64.59 25.19 1.09
C ASN A 9 63.74 24.28 2.00
N SER A 10 64.37 23.36 2.77
CA SER A 10 63.69 22.43 3.64
C SER A 10 62.74 23.07 4.66
N THR A 11 63.14 24.25 5.20
CA THR A 11 62.31 24.98 6.15
C THR A 11 61.04 25.52 5.50
N GLN A 12 61.14 26.03 4.27
CA GLN A 12 59.99 26.53 3.52
C GLN A 12 59.04 25.42 3.10
N LEU A 13 59.55 24.19 2.78
CA LEU A 13 58.72 23.04 2.49
C LEU A 13 57.92 22.56 3.73
N LEU A 14 58.57 22.53 4.90
CA LEU A 14 57.91 22.22 6.15
C LEU A 14 56.84 23.29 6.53
N GLU A 15 57.11 24.55 6.25
CA GLU A 15 56.17 25.64 6.47
C GLU A 15 54.95 25.50 5.56
N ILE A 16 55.13 25.11 4.29
CA ILE A 16 54.02 24.83 3.38
C ILE A 16 53.17 23.66 3.88
N LEU A 17 53.79 22.58 4.34
CA LEU A 17 53.04 21.42 4.91
C LEU A 17 52.30 21.82 6.20
N SER A 18 52.89 22.69 7.02
CA SER A 18 52.22 23.19 8.25
C SER A 18 50.97 24.03 7.99
N LEU A 19 50.93 24.72 6.84
CA LEU A 19 49.78 25.55 6.40
C LEU A 19 48.70 24.76 5.64
N SER A 20 48.93 23.46 5.34
CA SER A 20 47.92 22.63 4.66
C SER A 20 46.65 22.53 5.50
N LYS A 21 45.50 22.57 4.83
CA LYS A 21 44.21 22.31 5.46
C LYS A 21 43.93 20.79 5.66
N ASP A 22 44.64 19.95 4.91
CA ASP A 22 44.54 18.51 5.09
C ASP A 22 45.35 18.08 6.31
N ALA A 23 44.76 17.30 7.20
CA ALA A 23 45.43 16.79 8.38
C ALA A 23 46.65 15.97 7.91
N THR A 24 47.85 16.44 8.29
CA THR A 24 49.12 15.84 7.82
C THR A 24 50.08 15.67 8.99
N ALA A 25 50.67 14.44 9.07
CA ALA A 25 51.74 14.14 10.01
C ALA A 25 52.88 13.38 9.33
N ILE A 26 54.07 13.47 9.93
CA ILE A 26 55.27 12.69 9.55
C ILE A 26 55.68 11.89 10.74
N TYR A 27 55.87 10.57 10.55
CA TYR A 27 56.34 9.65 11.56
C TYR A 27 57.73 9.13 11.21
N THR A 28 58.54 8.98 12.23
CA THR A 28 59.89 8.39 12.14
C THR A 28 60.01 7.25 13.13
N SER A 29 61.02 6.43 12.95
CA SER A 29 61.37 5.29 13.81
C SER A 29 60.37 4.14 13.90
N GLU A 30 60.81 3.01 14.45
CA GLU A 30 59.93 1.81 14.65
C GLU A 30 58.86 2.02 15.71
N ASP A 31 59.03 3.02 16.60
CA ASP A 31 58.03 3.36 17.62
C ASP A 31 56.96 4.37 17.08
N ILE A 32 57.04 4.68 15.79
CA ILE A 32 56.10 5.64 15.13
C ILE A 32 56.08 6.98 15.88
N VAL A 33 57.23 7.58 16.04
CA VAL A 33 57.39 8.91 16.70
C VAL A 33 56.84 9.99 15.79
N ILE A 34 56.04 10.92 16.33
CA ILE A 34 55.49 12.06 15.62
C ILE A 34 56.60 13.10 15.44
N GLU A 35 57.22 13.12 14.28
CA GLU A 35 58.25 14.12 13.96
C GLU A 35 57.63 15.48 13.63
N MET A 36 56.51 15.47 12.90
CA MET A 36 55.77 16.67 12.53
C MET A 36 54.26 16.35 12.49
N ALA A 37 53.44 17.29 12.94
CA ALA A 37 52.02 17.31 12.69
C ALA A 37 51.59 18.76 12.47
N ASN A 38 50.80 19.01 11.44
CA ASN A 38 50.23 20.33 11.21
C ASN A 38 49.02 20.60 12.15
N ASP A 39 48.59 21.86 12.18
CA ASP A 39 47.47 22.26 13.06
C ASP A 39 46.18 21.47 12.77
N ALA A 40 45.94 21.14 11.49
CA ALA A 40 44.80 20.30 11.10
C ALA A 40 44.90 18.89 11.70
N MET A 41 46.05 18.24 11.70
CA MET A 41 46.25 16.91 12.28
C MET A 41 46.19 16.95 13.82
N ILE A 42 46.74 17.98 14.43
CA ILE A 42 46.66 18.18 15.89
C ILE A 42 45.19 18.34 16.32
N ALA A 43 44.42 19.15 15.59
CA ALA A 43 42.99 19.31 15.82
C ALA A 43 42.22 18.03 15.54
N PHE A 44 42.58 17.28 14.50
CA PHE A 44 42.01 15.99 14.14
C PHE A 44 42.13 14.94 15.29
N TRP A 45 43.27 14.94 16.00
CA TRP A 45 43.46 14.12 17.18
C TRP A 45 42.88 14.70 18.48
N GLY A 46 42.42 15.95 18.45
CA GLY A 46 41.96 16.67 19.66
C GLY A 46 43.08 16.86 20.70
N LYS A 47 44.30 17.11 20.23
CA LYS A 47 45.51 17.24 21.07
C LYS A 47 46.08 18.67 20.93
N ASP A 48 47.21 18.91 21.56
CA ASP A 48 48.03 20.10 21.44
C ASP A 48 49.43 19.75 20.92
N ARG A 49 50.25 20.76 20.67
CA ARG A 49 51.61 20.57 20.11
C ARG A 49 52.59 19.79 20.99
N SER A 50 52.28 19.52 22.26
CA SER A 50 53.11 18.73 23.18
C SER A 50 53.26 17.27 22.77
N ILE A 51 52.52 16.84 21.76
CA ILE A 51 52.58 15.47 21.20
C ILE A 51 53.78 15.29 20.25
N ILE A 52 54.34 16.37 19.72
CA ILE A 52 55.50 16.29 18.83
C ILE A 52 56.70 15.71 19.59
N GLY A 53 57.42 14.81 18.96
CA GLY A 53 58.55 14.07 19.53
C GLY A 53 58.12 12.86 20.38
N LYS A 54 56.83 12.58 20.52
CA LYS A 54 56.34 11.40 21.28
C LYS A 54 55.92 10.26 20.33
N PRO A 55 56.01 9.01 20.79
CA PRO A 55 55.36 7.90 20.08
C PRO A 55 53.88 8.14 19.91
N LEU A 56 53.31 7.84 18.72
CA LEU A 56 51.90 8.03 18.43
C LEU A 56 50.97 7.33 19.42
N GLN A 57 51.37 6.13 19.90
CA GLN A 57 50.58 5.37 20.84
C GLN A 57 50.48 6.04 22.23
N GLU A 58 51.48 6.81 22.63
CA GLU A 58 51.44 7.61 23.84
C GLU A 58 50.72 8.92 23.69
N ALA A 59 50.93 9.56 22.54
CA ALA A 59 50.32 10.84 22.18
C ALA A 59 48.81 10.76 21.96
N VAL A 60 48.32 9.66 21.36
CA VAL A 60 46.93 9.39 21.03
C VAL A 60 46.52 8.02 21.60
N PRO A 61 46.28 7.92 22.91
CA PRO A 61 45.98 6.62 23.58
C PRO A 61 44.69 5.97 23.07
N GLU A 62 43.80 6.75 22.49
CA GLU A 62 42.52 6.29 21.90
C GLU A 62 42.74 5.32 20.72
N LEU A 63 43.91 5.36 20.07
CA LEU A 63 44.28 4.43 19.01
C LEU A 63 44.75 3.06 19.54
N LYS A 64 44.91 2.89 20.86
CA LYS A 64 45.34 1.63 21.45
C LYS A 64 44.28 0.54 21.23
N GLY A 65 44.68 -0.58 20.66
CA GLY A 65 43.78 -1.70 20.32
C GLY A 65 43.10 -1.56 18.95
N GLN A 66 43.26 -0.42 18.28
CA GLN A 66 42.86 -0.21 16.89
C GLN A 66 44.01 -0.59 15.93
N PRO A 67 43.73 -0.91 14.64
CA PRO A 67 44.74 -1.46 13.72
C PRO A 67 45.79 -0.43 13.25
N PHE A 68 45.57 0.87 13.41
CA PHE A 68 46.32 1.95 12.79
C PHE A 68 47.84 1.93 13.07
N ILE A 69 48.23 1.66 14.33
CA ILE A 69 49.66 1.56 14.72
C ILE A 69 50.35 0.41 13.97
N ASN A 70 49.69 -0.75 13.86
CA ASN A 70 50.25 -1.89 13.15
C ASN A 70 50.33 -1.62 11.62
N MET A 71 49.36 -0.89 11.07
CA MET A 71 49.37 -0.49 9.67
C MET A 71 50.55 0.44 9.39
N LEU A 72 50.77 1.46 10.22
CA LEU A 72 51.95 2.34 10.11
C LEU A 72 53.26 1.57 10.17
N LYS A 73 53.41 0.66 11.14
CA LYS A 73 54.61 -0.20 11.26
C LYS A 73 54.82 -1.06 10.01
N ASN A 74 53.75 -1.61 9.45
CA ASN A 74 53.82 -2.39 8.21
C ASN A 74 54.25 -1.52 7.02
N VAL A 75 53.72 -0.30 6.93
CA VAL A 75 54.10 0.67 5.84
C VAL A 75 55.60 1.01 5.98
N LEU A 76 56.10 1.26 7.20
CA LEU A 76 57.50 1.55 7.44
C LEU A 76 58.41 0.36 7.09
N LEU A 77 57.97 -0.86 7.40
CA LEU A 77 58.73 -2.09 7.14
C LEU A 77 58.77 -2.44 5.66
N THR A 78 57.62 -2.36 4.98
CA THR A 78 57.47 -2.84 3.59
C THR A 78 57.68 -1.79 2.53
N GLY A 79 57.50 -0.52 2.89
CA GLY A 79 57.49 0.60 1.97
C GLY A 79 56.27 0.62 1.01
N ILE A 80 55.22 -0.16 1.36
CA ILE A 80 53.96 -0.22 0.60
C ILE A 80 52.98 0.77 1.21
N THR A 81 52.42 1.65 0.39
CA THR A 81 51.38 2.60 0.82
C THR A 81 50.12 1.86 1.28
N ASP A 82 49.56 2.31 2.39
CA ASP A 82 48.26 1.84 2.91
C ASP A 82 47.28 3.02 2.91
N SER A 83 46.04 2.81 2.44
CA SER A 83 45.02 3.85 2.35
C SER A 83 43.62 3.29 2.51
N GLY A 84 42.71 4.13 2.96
CA GLY A 84 41.29 3.81 3.09
C GLY A 84 40.42 5.04 2.95
N ASP A 85 39.26 4.88 2.28
CA ASP A 85 38.39 6.01 1.93
C ASP A 85 37.30 6.32 2.97
N ALA A 86 36.91 5.35 3.81
CA ALA A 86 35.87 5.53 4.83
C ALA A 86 36.02 4.50 5.95
N VAL A 87 37.15 4.50 6.60
CA VAL A 87 37.51 3.52 7.65
C VAL A 87 36.95 3.99 8.99
N PRO A 88 36.18 3.14 9.70
CA PRO A 88 35.67 3.50 11.01
C PRO A 88 36.80 3.53 12.05
N ALA A 89 36.79 4.53 12.89
CA ALA A 89 37.66 4.63 14.07
C ALA A 89 36.87 5.17 15.26
N GLU A 90 37.19 4.64 16.44
CA GLU A 90 36.66 5.14 17.70
C GLU A 90 37.45 6.36 18.13
N THR A 91 36.80 7.50 18.24
CA THR A 91 37.42 8.78 18.62
C THR A 91 36.63 9.47 19.70
N MET A 92 37.34 10.24 20.53
CA MET A 92 36.71 11.06 21.57
C MET A 92 36.22 12.36 20.94
N ARG A 93 34.90 12.60 20.98
CA ARG A 93 34.25 13.85 20.57
C ARG A 93 33.32 14.32 21.67
N ASP A 94 33.45 15.55 22.07
CA ASP A 94 32.66 16.17 23.15
C ASP A 94 32.62 15.30 24.43
N GLY A 95 33.75 14.67 24.77
CA GLY A 95 33.91 13.84 25.96
C GLY A 95 33.22 12.46 25.86
N LYS A 96 32.76 12.06 24.67
CA LYS A 96 32.16 10.74 24.43
C LYS A 96 32.91 10.00 23.34
N LEU A 97 33.07 8.68 23.52
CA LEU A 97 33.60 7.82 22.47
C LEU A 97 32.54 7.63 21.39
N GLN A 98 32.88 7.94 20.15
CA GLN A 98 31.99 7.84 19.01
C GLN A 98 32.72 7.27 17.81
N THR A 99 32.01 6.48 17.02
CA THR A 99 32.50 6.00 15.74
C THR A 99 32.46 7.14 14.71
N ALA A 100 33.62 7.47 14.17
CA ALA A 100 33.75 8.39 13.05
C ALA A 100 34.42 7.69 11.87
N TYR A 101 34.23 8.21 10.69
CA TYR A 101 34.78 7.63 9.46
C TYR A 101 35.86 8.54 8.91
N TYR A 102 37.00 7.93 8.55
CA TYR A 102 38.17 8.66 8.07
C TYR A 102 38.65 8.12 6.73
N ALA A 103 38.96 9.03 5.83
CA ALA A 103 39.82 8.75 4.70
C ALA A 103 41.26 9.00 5.15
N TYR A 104 42.17 8.07 4.89
CA TYR A 104 43.58 8.21 5.24
C TYR A 104 44.48 7.62 4.17
N GLU A 105 45.73 8.12 4.15
CA GLU A 105 46.80 7.52 3.39
C GLU A 105 48.09 7.52 4.24
N TYR A 106 48.74 6.36 4.39
CA TYR A 106 50.06 6.17 4.96
C TYR A 106 51.03 5.85 3.83
N ARG A 107 51.88 6.81 3.49
CA ARG A 107 52.86 6.66 2.43
C ARG A 107 54.27 6.66 2.98
N ALA A 108 55.06 5.60 2.71
CA ALA A 108 56.45 5.55 3.06
C ALA A 108 57.27 6.45 2.14
N ILE A 109 58.16 7.25 2.75
CA ILE A 109 59.22 8.02 2.05
C ILE A 109 60.50 7.20 2.15
N LYS A 110 61.16 6.97 1.01
CA LYS A 110 62.34 6.12 0.89
C LYS A 110 63.56 6.96 0.66
N ASP A 111 64.69 6.50 1.17
CA ASP A 111 66.01 7.09 0.92
C ASP A 111 66.56 6.69 -0.49
N GLU A 112 67.79 7.13 -0.81
CA GLU A 112 68.46 6.82 -2.07
C GLU A 112 68.70 5.33 -2.30
N SER A 113 68.78 4.54 -1.20
CA SER A 113 68.88 3.09 -1.26
C SER A 113 67.55 2.33 -1.46
N GLY A 114 66.45 3.06 -1.41
CA GLY A 114 65.11 2.53 -1.52
C GLY A 114 64.49 2.04 -0.22
N LEU A 115 65.17 2.28 0.91
CA LEU A 115 64.69 1.89 2.23
C LEU A 115 63.75 2.97 2.82
N PRO A 116 62.58 2.59 3.38
CA PRO A 116 61.70 3.53 4.05
C PRO A 116 62.39 4.12 5.29
N TYR A 117 62.32 5.45 5.48
CA TYR A 117 62.86 6.10 6.66
C TYR A 117 61.87 6.99 7.41
N CYS A 118 60.75 7.31 6.77
CA CYS A 118 59.63 7.98 7.40
C CYS A 118 58.31 7.69 6.67
N ILE A 119 57.22 8.01 7.33
CA ILE A 119 55.87 7.93 6.77
C ILE A 119 55.22 9.30 6.73
N ILE A 120 54.67 9.72 5.60
CA ILE A 120 53.72 10.80 5.54
C ILE A 120 52.31 10.23 5.70
N HIS A 121 51.57 10.83 6.61
CA HIS A 121 50.17 10.51 6.87
C HIS A 121 49.31 11.70 6.51
N THR A 122 48.34 11.49 5.64
CA THR A 122 47.24 12.41 5.41
C THR A 122 45.91 11.80 5.83
N ALA A 123 45.04 12.61 6.46
CA ALA A 123 43.72 12.15 6.91
C ALA A 123 42.68 13.23 6.73
N SER A 124 41.46 12.81 6.49
CA SER A 124 40.27 13.67 6.49
C SER A 124 39.09 12.97 7.14
N ASP A 125 38.30 13.74 7.86
CA ASP A 125 37.05 13.27 8.44
C ASP A 125 35.96 13.23 7.35
N VAL A 126 35.45 12.06 7.05
CA VAL A 126 34.40 11.84 6.05
C VAL A 126 33.08 11.36 6.69
N THR A 127 32.96 11.53 8.02
CA THR A 127 31.81 11.05 8.79
C THR A 127 30.49 11.59 8.27
N ASP A 128 30.40 12.90 8.04
CA ASP A 128 29.18 13.54 7.56
C ASP A 128 28.82 13.07 6.14
N MET A 129 29.82 12.89 5.28
CA MET A 129 29.63 12.35 3.93
C MET A 129 29.08 10.91 3.95
N VAL A 130 29.65 10.06 4.82
CA VAL A 130 29.19 8.67 4.97
C VAL A 130 27.76 8.63 5.51
N LYS A 131 27.45 9.40 6.54
CA LYS A 131 26.10 9.49 7.11
C LYS A 131 25.09 10.02 6.11
N ALA A 132 25.42 11.07 5.37
CA ALA A 132 24.55 11.61 4.32
C ALA A 132 24.28 10.57 3.22
N ARG A 133 25.32 9.84 2.78
CA ARG A 133 25.17 8.76 1.79
C ARG A 133 24.29 7.61 2.28
N GLN A 134 24.41 7.24 3.55
CA GLN A 134 23.56 6.22 4.17
C GLN A 134 22.09 6.68 4.22
N ALA A 135 21.83 7.91 4.67
CA ALA A 135 20.48 8.45 4.73
C ALA A 135 19.80 8.55 3.34
N ILE A 136 20.56 8.96 2.30
CA ILE A 136 20.07 8.97 0.92
C ILE A 136 19.70 7.54 0.47
N LYS A 137 20.55 6.56 0.77
CA LYS A 137 20.31 5.15 0.39
C LYS A 137 19.06 4.59 1.07
N GLU A 138 18.87 4.88 2.35
CA GLU A 138 17.68 4.45 3.11
C GLU A 138 16.40 5.09 2.55
N THR A 139 16.44 6.40 2.25
CA THR A 139 15.30 7.10 1.64
C THR A 139 14.96 6.54 0.25
N GLN A 140 15.96 6.19 -0.54
CA GLN A 140 15.75 5.59 -1.87
C GLN A 140 15.10 4.22 -1.76
N LEU A 141 15.57 3.37 -0.85
CA LEU A 141 14.97 2.04 -0.61
C LEU A 141 13.51 2.12 -0.17
N GLN A 142 13.16 3.11 0.67
CA GLN A 142 11.78 3.33 1.09
C GLN A 142 10.89 3.77 -0.09
N ARG A 143 11.40 4.66 -0.95
CA ARG A 143 10.66 5.09 -2.16
C ARG A 143 10.42 3.93 -3.11
N ASP A 144 11.46 3.15 -3.41
CA ASP A 144 11.37 2.02 -4.32
C ASP A 144 10.34 0.99 -3.82
N ALA A 145 10.26 0.75 -2.49
CA ALA A 145 9.27 -0.12 -1.89
C ALA A 145 7.82 0.40 -2.06
N LEU A 146 7.60 1.71 -1.84
CA LEU A 146 6.29 2.35 -2.03
C LEU A 146 5.86 2.33 -3.51
N ASP A 147 6.77 2.60 -4.42
CA ASP A 147 6.50 2.59 -5.86
C ASP A 147 6.12 1.17 -6.34
N GLN A 148 6.79 0.13 -5.82
CA GLN A 148 6.44 -1.27 -6.11
C GLN A 148 5.04 -1.63 -5.59
N GLU A 149 4.68 -1.21 -4.38
CA GLU A 149 3.34 -1.42 -3.82
C GLU A 149 2.28 -0.75 -4.69
N GLN A 150 2.50 0.51 -5.10
CA GLN A 150 1.56 1.22 -5.98
C GLN A 150 1.38 0.55 -7.34
N VAL A 151 2.45 0.03 -7.93
CA VAL A 151 2.39 -0.71 -9.20
C VAL A 151 1.56 -1.98 -9.05
N LEU A 152 1.72 -2.72 -7.94
CA LEU A 152 0.92 -3.93 -7.67
C LEU A 152 -0.56 -3.62 -7.51
N ILE A 153 -0.91 -2.52 -6.82
CA ILE A 153 -2.30 -2.06 -6.67
C ILE A 153 -2.89 -1.74 -8.06
N ASN A 154 -2.19 -0.98 -8.88
CA ASN A 154 -2.65 -0.60 -10.22
C ASN A 154 -2.87 -1.83 -11.13
N ILE A 155 -1.95 -2.80 -11.11
CA ILE A 155 -2.09 -4.06 -11.87
C ILE A 155 -3.33 -4.84 -11.41
N LYS A 156 -3.57 -4.92 -10.10
CA LYS A 156 -4.75 -5.60 -9.55
C LYS A 156 -6.06 -4.91 -9.99
N GLU A 157 -6.11 -3.58 -9.96
CA GLU A 157 -7.27 -2.83 -10.42
C GLU A 157 -7.53 -3.01 -11.92
N GLU A 158 -6.47 -3.00 -12.73
CA GLU A 158 -6.58 -3.20 -14.18
C GLU A 158 -7.04 -4.62 -14.52
N GLN A 159 -6.54 -5.63 -13.81
CA GLN A 159 -6.98 -7.00 -13.94
C GLN A 159 -8.47 -7.15 -13.58
N GLN A 160 -8.90 -6.56 -12.48
CA GLN A 160 -10.32 -6.56 -12.09
C GLN A 160 -11.23 -5.91 -13.14
N LYS A 161 -10.77 -4.83 -13.79
CA LYS A 161 -11.52 -4.19 -14.91
C LYS A 161 -11.62 -5.13 -16.11
N HIS A 162 -10.53 -5.81 -16.47
CA HIS A 162 -10.53 -6.78 -17.57
C HIS A 162 -11.44 -7.97 -17.30
N ASP A 163 -11.36 -8.56 -16.11
CA ASP A 163 -12.20 -9.68 -15.72
C ASP A 163 -13.68 -9.28 -15.73
N PHE A 164 -13.99 -8.06 -15.30
CA PHE A 164 -15.33 -7.50 -15.36
C PHE A 164 -15.85 -7.37 -16.78
N ILE A 165 -15.09 -6.75 -17.72
CA ILE A 165 -15.50 -6.58 -19.12
C ILE A 165 -15.76 -7.96 -19.75
N SER A 166 -14.90 -8.92 -19.48
CA SER A 166 -15.04 -10.30 -19.96
C SER A 166 -16.33 -10.95 -19.44
N MET A 167 -16.59 -10.83 -18.13
CA MET A 167 -17.78 -11.35 -17.49
C MET A 167 -19.07 -10.69 -18.03
N VAL A 168 -19.10 -9.35 -18.12
CA VAL A 168 -20.23 -8.60 -18.68
C VAL A 168 -20.54 -9.04 -20.12
N SER A 169 -19.49 -9.19 -20.94
CA SER A 169 -19.62 -9.64 -22.33
C SER A 169 -20.24 -11.06 -22.41
N HIS A 170 -19.79 -11.98 -21.56
CA HIS A 170 -20.33 -13.33 -21.50
C HIS A 170 -21.78 -13.35 -21.03
N GLU A 171 -22.10 -12.62 -19.98
CA GLU A 171 -23.44 -12.56 -19.38
C GLU A 171 -24.47 -11.83 -20.28
N LEU A 172 -24.03 -10.88 -21.10
CA LEU A 172 -24.90 -10.25 -22.12
C LEU A 172 -25.10 -11.15 -23.33
N LYS A 173 -24.09 -11.94 -23.73
CA LYS A 173 -24.18 -12.85 -24.89
C LYS A 173 -25.18 -13.98 -24.64
N THR A 174 -25.27 -14.50 -23.42
CA THR A 174 -26.14 -15.61 -23.04
C THR A 174 -27.64 -15.29 -23.27
N PRO A 175 -28.23 -14.22 -22.70
CA PRO A 175 -29.64 -13.87 -22.96
C PRO A 175 -29.89 -13.49 -24.43
N LEU A 176 -28.92 -12.84 -25.09
CA LEU A 176 -29.03 -12.51 -26.50
C LEU A 176 -29.12 -13.76 -27.37
N THR A 177 -28.29 -14.77 -27.11
CA THR A 177 -28.33 -16.06 -27.77
C THR A 177 -29.68 -16.76 -27.55
N SER A 178 -30.21 -16.72 -26.29
CA SER A 178 -31.50 -17.28 -25.96
C SER A 178 -32.64 -16.56 -26.68
N ILE A 179 -32.61 -15.24 -26.77
CA ILE A 179 -33.61 -14.44 -27.53
C ILE A 179 -33.60 -14.86 -29.00
N ASN A 180 -32.41 -14.92 -29.61
CA ASN A 180 -32.28 -15.36 -31.00
C ASN A 180 -32.81 -16.77 -31.23
N ALA A 181 -32.52 -17.73 -30.33
CA ALA A 181 -33.03 -19.08 -30.40
C ALA A 181 -34.58 -19.14 -30.31
N TYR A 182 -35.20 -18.32 -29.44
CA TYR A 182 -36.66 -18.26 -29.32
C TYR A 182 -37.30 -17.66 -30.57
N ILE A 183 -36.69 -16.61 -31.13
CA ILE A 183 -37.16 -16.00 -32.42
C ILE A 183 -37.07 -17.02 -33.54
N GLN A 184 -35.97 -17.78 -33.68
CA GLN A 184 -35.82 -18.80 -34.71
C GLN A 184 -36.87 -19.95 -34.53
N LEU A 185 -37.14 -20.37 -33.26
CA LEU A 185 -38.20 -21.32 -32.98
C LEU A 185 -39.58 -20.84 -33.37
N MET A 186 -39.89 -19.55 -33.18
CA MET A 186 -41.15 -18.96 -33.65
C MET A 186 -41.24 -18.90 -35.18
N GLN A 187 -40.12 -18.62 -35.86
CA GLN A 187 -40.08 -18.57 -37.33
C GLN A 187 -40.19 -19.97 -37.98
N SER A 188 -39.70 -21.01 -37.32
CA SER A 188 -39.61 -22.39 -37.86
C SER A 188 -40.87 -23.22 -37.68
N LYS A 189 -41.82 -22.81 -36.83
CA LYS A 189 -43.05 -23.58 -36.54
C LYS A 189 -44.29 -22.79 -36.92
N SER A 190 -45.19 -23.46 -37.62
CA SER A 190 -46.63 -23.11 -37.71
C SER A 190 -47.27 -23.35 -36.34
N SER A 191 -47.19 -22.40 -35.42
CA SER A 191 -47.37 -22.61 -33.99
C SER A 191 -48.81 -22.25 -33.57
N SER A 192 -49.34 -23.00 -32.57
CA SER A 192 -50.54 -22.62 -31.84
C SER A 192 -50.32 -21.30 -31.10
N ASP A 193 -51.38 -20.49 -30.93
CA ASP A 193 -51.33 -19.21 -30.20
C ASP A 193 -50.68 -19.35 -28.82
N GLN A 194 -50.92 -20.42 -28.10
CA GLN A 194 -50.37 -20.66 -26.79
C GLN A 194 -48.84 -20.86 -26.77
N PHE A 195 -48.28 -21.51 -27.82
CA PHE A 195 -46.83 -21.65 -27.95
C PHE A 195 -46.16 -20.27 -28.22
N MET A 196 -46.81 -19.46 -29.02
CA MET A 196 -46.34 -18.10 -29.36
C MET A 196 -46.31 -17.22 -28.11
N VAL A 197 -47.40 -17.20 -27.33
CA VAL A 197 -47.49 -16.47 -26.06
C VAL A 197 -46.39 -16.90 -25.09
N ASN A 198 -46.26 -18.20 -24.82
CA ASN A 198 -45.25 -18.74 -23.89
C ASN A 198 -43.79 -18.41 -24.34
N THR A 199 -43.54 -18.35 -25.65
CA THR A 199 -42.20 -18.05 -26.18
C THR A 199 -41.93 -16.55 -26.12
N LEU A 200 -42.91 -15.69 -26.35
CA LEU A 200 -42.79 -14.24 -26.15
C LEU A 200 -42.54 -13.88 -24.71
N ASP A 201 -43.21 -14.54 -23.76
CA ASP A 201 -42.95 -14.34 -22.32
C ASP A 201 -41.48 -14.66 -21.95
N LYS A 202 -40.91 -15.72 -22.50
CA LYS A 202 -39.51 -16.06 -22.32
C LYS A 202 -38.56 -15.00 -22.91
N VAL A 203 -38.86 -14.52 -24.11
CA VAL A 203 -38.09 -13.42 -24.73
C VAL A 203 -38.16 -12.18 -23.87
N GLN A 204 -39.36 -11.79 -23.41
CA GLN A 204 -39.55 -10.61 -22.57
C GLN A 204 -38.76 -10.74 -21.25
N LEU A 205 -38.68 -11.93 -20.65
CA LEU A 205 -37.90 -12.17 -19.48
C LEU A 205 -36.39 -11.94 -19.72
N GLN A 206 -35.86 -12.38 -20.88
CA GLN A 206 -34.46 -12.17 -21.23
C GLN A 206 -34.15 -10.67 -21.47
N VAL A 207 -35.06 -9.95 -22.15
CA VAL A 207 -34.95 -8.50 -22.37
C VAL A 207 -34.92 -7.74 -21.04
N ARG A 208 -35.79 -8.10 -20.07
CA ARG A 208 -35.79 -7.51 -18.72
C ARG A 208 -34.47 -7.76 -18.00
N LYS A 209 -33.93 -8.98 -18.07
CA LYS A 209 -32.62 -9.33 -17.49
C LYS A 209 -31.51 -8.45 -18.09
N MET A 210 -31.48 -8.29 -19.41
CA MET A 210 -30.48 -7.43 -20.07
C MET A 210 -30.61 -5.96 -19.64
N SER A 211 -31.82 -5.43 -19.55
CA SER A 211 -32.05 -4.04 -19.10
C SER A 211 -31.55 -3.83 -17.67
N THR A 212 -31.79 -4.76 -16.78
CA THR A 212 -31.28 -4.73 -15.40
C THR A 212 -29.75 -4.75 -15.37
N MET A 213 -29.12 -5.56 -16.22
CA MET A 213 -27.66 -5.62 -16.36
C MET A 213 -27.06 -4.28 -16.83
N ILE A 214 -27.62 -3.72 -17.90
CA ILE A 214 -27.16 -2.44 -18.47
C ILE A 214 -27.29 -1.32 -17.42
N ASN A 215 -28.40 -1.26 -16.70
CA ASN A 215 -28.61 -0.26 -15.66
C ASN A 215 -27.63 -0.43 -14.49
N SER A 216 -27.31 -1.65 -14.08
CA SER A 216 -26.30 -1.92 -13.05
C SER A 216 -24.92 -1.47 -13.51
N PHE A 217 -24.56 -1.71 -14.77
CA PHE A 217 -23.31 -1.25 -15.36
C PHE A 217 -23.19 0.27 -15.41
N LEU A 218 -24.25 0.96 -15.90
CA LEU A 218 -24.29 2.42 -15.94
C LEU A 218 -24.19 3.05 -14.55
N ASN A 219 -24.78 2.43 -13.55
CA ASN A 219 -24.66 2.88 -12.16
C ASN A 219 -23.22 2.75 -11.63
N VAL A 220 -22.49 1.70 -11.97
CA VAL A 220 -21.07 1.58 -11.63
C VAL A 220 -20.23 2.64 -12.35
N ALA A 221 -20.45 2.84 -13.66
CA ALA A 221 -19.71 3.84 -14.41
C ALA A 221 -19.92 5.26 -13.86
N ARG A 222 -21.17 5.62 -13.49
CA ARG A 222 -21.48 6.89 -12.82
C ARG A 222 -20.89 7.03 -11.42
N LEU A 223 -20.71 5.91 -10.73
CA LEU A 223 -20.01 5.86 -9.43
C LEU A 223 -18.52 6.19 -9.59
N GLU A 224 -17.89 5.62 -10.62
CA GLU A 224 -16.46 5.82 -10.93
C GLU A 224 -16.16 7.26 -11.39
N SER A 225 -17.03 7.86 -12.16
CA SER A 225 -16.90 9.27 -12.58
C SER A 225 -17.20 10.29 -11.47
N GLY A 226 -17.60 9.83 -10.28
CA GLY A 226 -17.98 10.72 -9.17
C GLY A 226 -19.34 11.41 -9.37
N GLU A 227 -20.09 11.07 -10.44
CA GLU A 227 -21.32 11.71 -10.86
C GLU A 227 -22.59 11.28 -10.11
N ILE A 228 -22.48 10.44 -9.08
CA ILE A 228 -23.66 10.13 -8.26
C ILE A 228 -23.99 11.32 -7.37
N HIS A 229 -24.88 12.16 -7.81
CA HIS A 229 -25.54 13.16 -7.00
C HIS A 229 -26.67 12.53 -6.20
N LEU A 230 -26.66 12.73 -4.87
CA LEU A 230 -27.72 12.26 -3.97
C LEU A 230 -28.79 13.34 -3.87
N HIS A 231 -30.02 12.98 -4.17
CA HIS A 231 -31.21 13.83 -3.95
C HIS A 231 -31.81 13.51 -2.57
N LYS A 232 -31.22 14.07 -1.50
CA LYS A 232 -31.64 13.80 -0.14
C LYS A 232 -32.88 14.58 0.22
N THR A 233 -33.87 13.89 0.77
CA THR A 233 -35.10 14.42 1.31
C THR A 233 -35.43 13.72 2.64
N ASP A 234 -36.26 14.32 3.46
CA ASP A 234 -36.77 13.68 4.67
C ASP A 234 -37.93 12.76 4.30
N PHE A 235 -37.86 11.50 4.72
CA PHE A 235 -38.90 10.51 4.52
C PHE A 235 -38.87 9.43 5.58
N ASP A 236 -39.99 8.70 5.69
CA ASP A 236 -40.08 7.54 6.57
C ASP A 236 -39.48 6.30 5.88
N LEU A 237 -38.36 5.79 6.42
CA LEU A 237 -37.70 4.59 5.93
C LEU A 237 -38.58 3.33 6.09
N GLU A 238 -39.42 3.29 7.13
CA GLU A 238 -40.34 2.18 7.36
C GLU A 238 -41.34 2.02 6.21
N GLN A 239 -41.83 3.14 5.66
CA GLN A 239 -42.68 3.12 4.50
C GLN A 239 -41.97 2.55 3.26
N VAL A 240 -40.69 2.94 3.04
CA VAL A 240 -39.88 2.40 1.93
C VAL A 240 -39.70 0.88 2.07
N ILE A 241 -39.40 0.40 3.29
CA ILE A 241 -39.28 -1.05 3.53
C ILE A 241 -40.59 -1.76 3.28
N THR A 242 -41.71 -1.18 3.73
CA THR A 242 -43.07 -1.73 3.54
C THR A 242 -43.39 -1.87 2.05
N ASP A 243 -43.12 -0.82 1.25
CA ASP A 243 -43.37 -0.81 -0.19
C ASP A 243 -42.53 -1.90 -0.90
N VAL A 244 -41.22 -1.97 -0.59
CA VAL A 244 -40.31 -2.96 -1.18
C VAL A 244 -40.67 -4.40 -0.79
N VAL A 245 -41.04 -4.62 0.46
CA VAL A 245 -41.52 -5.93 0.94
C VAL A 245 -42.82 -6.34 0.24
N GLY A 246 -43.75 -5.38 0.04
CA GLY A 246 -44.99 -5.60 -0.73
C GLY A 246 -44.72 -6.06 -2.15
N ASP A 247 -43.85 -5.33 -2.85
CA ASP A 247 -43.43 -5.69 -4.22
C ASP A 247 -42.73 -7.04 -4.26
N ALA A 248 -41.84 -7.31 -3.31
CA ALA A 248 -41.12 -8.58 -3.27
C ALA A 248 -42.04 -9.78 -3.01
N ARG A 249 -43.03 -9.65 -2.12
CA ARG A 249 -44.06 -10.70 -1.90
C ARG A 249 -44.87 -10.99 -3.16
N PHE A 250 -45.14 -9.98 -3.98
CA PHE A 250 -45.84 -10.16 -5.24
C PHE A 250 -44.99 -10.86 -6.30
N ILE A 251 -43.71 -10.47 -6.41
CA ILE A 251 -42.78 -10.99 -7.43
C ILE A 251 -42.30 -12.41 -7.09
N TYR A 252 -41.99 -12.65 -5.81
CA TYR A 252 -41.36 -13.88 -5.33
C TYR A 252 -42.36 -14.69 -4.47
N SER A 253 -43.36 -15.27 -5.11
CA SER A 253 -44.40 -16.08 -4.43
C SER A 253 -43.88 -17.36 -3.79
N THR A 254 -42.63 -17.72 -3.98
CA THR A 254 -42.02 -18.98 -3.52
C THR A 254 -41.44 -18.91 -2.11
N ASN A 255 -41.22 -17.71 -1.58
CA ASN A 255 -40.61 -17.50 -0.24
C ASN A 255 -41.52 -16.60 0.61
N PHE A 256 -41.46 -16.78 1.92
CA PHE A 256 -42.20 -15.97 2.86
C PHE A 256 -41.29 -14.79 3.32
N ILE A 257 -41.83 -13.57 3.30
CA ILE A 257 -41.11 -12.39 3.83
C ILE A 257 -41.81 -11.91 5.10
N ASP A 258 -41.15 -12.12 6.23
CA ASP A 258 -41.62 -11.64 7.54
C ASP A 258 -41.11 -10.23 7.82
N PHE A 259 -42.02 -9.27 7.76
CA PHE A 259 -41.76 -7.88 8.11
C PHE A 259 -43.01 -7.32 8.81
N THR A 260 -42.79 -6.73 9.98
CA THR A 260 -43.79 -6.01 10.76
C THR A 260 -43.26 -4.61 11.04
N PRO A 261 -43.91 -3.55 10.51
CA PRO A 261 -43.52 -2.18 10.80
C PRO A 261 -43.61 -1.87 12.32
N ASP A 262 -42.61 -1.15 12.85
CA ASP A 262 -42.48 -0.76 14.25
C ASP A 262 -42.30 0.76 14.36
N GLY A 263 -43.28 1.51 13.86
CA GLY A 263 -43.32 2.96 13.93
C GLY A 263 -42.43 3.69 12.92
N ALA A 264 -42.75 4.95 12.66
CA ALA A 264 -42.08 5.79 11.71
C ALA A 264 -40.59 6.04 12.07
N LYS A 265 -39.69 5.97 11.08
CA LYS A 265 -38.25 6.18 11.22
C LYS A 265 -37.78 7.17 10.17
N ILE A 266 -37.75 8.46 10.53
CA ILE A 266 -37.42 9.54 9.60
C ILE A 266 -35.91 9.62 9.39
N THR A 267 -35.49 9.67 8.13
CA THR A 267 -34.09 9.86 7.74
C THR A 267 -33.97 10.91 6.66
N HIS A 268 -32.82 11.61 6.60
CA HIS A 268 -32.48 12.56 5.53
C HIS A 268 -31.60 11.87 4.48
N ALA A 269 -32.23 11.32 3.45
CA ALA A 269 -31.57 10.43 2.50
C ALA A 269 -32.17 10.51 1.09
N ASP A 270 -31.55 9.81 0.14
CA ASP A 270 -32.09 9.62 -1.22
C ASP A 270 -33.00 8.39 -1.23
N LYS A 271 -34.32 8.64 -1.32
CA LYS A 271 -35.33 7.60 -1.24
C LYS A 271 -35.16 6.52 -2.32
N GLU A 272 -34.88 6.91 -3.57
CA GLU A 272 -34.75 5.96 -4.70
C GLU A 272 -33.52 5.05 -4.50
N LYS A 273 -32.40 5.63 -4.07
CA LYS A 273 -31.18 4.87 -3.81
C LYS A 273 -31.37 3.89 -2.65
N LEU A 274 -32.06 4.30 -1.59
CA LEU A 274 -32.34 3.40 -0.46
C LEU A 274 -33.36 2.30 -0.82
N THR A 275 -34.36 2.62 -1.61
CA THR A 275 -35.26 1.62 -2.21
C THR A 275 -34.46 0.54 -2.96
N SER A 276 -33.48 0.96 -3.74
CA SER A 276 -32.58 0.03 -4.46
C SER A 276 -31.74 -0.82 -3.52
N VAL A 277 -31.21 -0.25 -2.41
CA VAL A 277 -30.44 -1.01 -1.39
C VAL A 277 -31.32 -2.10 -0.74
N VAL A 278 -32.50 -1.72 -0.25
CA VAL A 278 -33.42 -2.68 0.43
C VAL A 278 -33.85 -3.77 -0.53
N SER A 279 -34.23 -3.41 -1.76
CA SER A 279 -34.60 -4.36 -2.80
C SER A 279 -33.46 -5.35 -3.15
N ASN A 280 -32.23 -4.85 -3.24
CA ASN A 280 -31.06 -5.69 -3.52
C ASN A 280 -30.79 -6.70 -2.36
N LEU A 281 -30.88 -6.25 -1.10
CA LEU A 281 -30.67 -7.15 0.05
C LEU A 281 -31.76 -8.23 0.13
N ILE A 282 -33.04 -7.85 -0.05
CA ILE A 282 -34.16 -8.83 -0.04
C ILE A 282 -34.04 -9.79 -1.22
N SER A 283 -33.75 -9.30 -2.43
CA SER A 283 -33.55 -10.15 -3.60
C SER A 283 -32.40 -11.15 -3.42
N ASN A 284 -31.29 -10.72 -2.81
CA ASN A 284 -30.18 -11.61 -2.49
C ASN A 284 -30.59 -12.66 -1.45
N ALA A 285 -31.28 -12.29 -0.38
CA ALA A 285 -31.77 -13.22 0.63
C ALA A 285 -32.65 -14.31 0.01
N ILE A 286 -33.58 -13.95 -0.88
CA ILE A 286 -34.45 -14.91 -1.59
C ILE A 286 -33.63 -15.82 -2.51
N LYS A 287 -32.69 -15.24 -3.25
CA LYS A 287 -31.89 -15.89 -4.28
C LYS A 287 -30.94 -16.96 -3.72
N TYR A 288 -30.43 -16.75 -2.51
CA TYR A 288 -29.48 -17.64 -1.84
C TYR A 288 -30.13 -18.57 -0.82
N SER A 289 -31.43 -18.50 -0.67
CA SER A 289 -32.25 -19.39 0.19
C SER A 289 -33.00 -20.43 -0.60
N ASP A 290 -33.36 -21.51 0.07
CA ASP A 290 -34.22 -22.56 -0.51
C ASP A 290 -35.65 -22.05 -0.71
N HIS A 291 -36.36 -22.65 -1.66
CA HIS A 291 -37.79 -22.37 -1.88
C HIS A 291 -38.61 -22.71 -0.62
N GLY A 292 -39.51 -21.80 -0.26
CA GLY A 292 -40.36 -21.93 0.92
C GLY A 292 -39.71 -21.45 2.21
N SER A 293 -38.46 -20.97 2.18
CA SER A 293 -37.81 -20.37 3.35
C SER A 293 -38.42 -19.01 3.70
N THR A 294 -38.22 -18.61 4.95
CA THR A 294 -38.65 -17.29 5.46
C THR A 294 -37.48 -16.32 5.48
N ILE A 295 -37.66 -15.18 4.83
CA ILE A 295 -36.75 -14.05 4.89
C ILE A 295 -37.28 -13.07 5.96
N VAL A 296 -36.46 -12.71 6.93
CA VAL A 296 -36.87 -11.83 8.04
C VAL A 296 -36.26 -10.45 7.82
N VAL A 297 -37.13 -9.44 7.73
CA VAL A 297 -36.70 -8.03 7.65
C VAL A 297 -37.06 -7.34 8.96
N ARG A 298 -36.13 -6.57 9.54
CA ARG A 298 -36.35 -5.80 10.75
C ARG A 298 -35.73 -4.41 10.62
N SER A 299 -36.32 -3.44 11.27
CA SER A 299 -35.79 -2.09 11.44
C SER A 299 -35.88 -1.66 12.88
N ALA A 300 -34.87 -1.02 13.42
CA ALA A 300 -34.84 -0.55 14.79
C ALA A 300 -34.05 0.76 14.90
N ILE A 301 -34.37 1.58 15.91
CA ILE A 301 -33.56 2.74 16.29
C ILE A 301 -32.48 2.26 17.27
N VAL A 302 -31.20 2.46 16.93
CA VAL A 302 -30.05 2.10 17.75
C VAL A 302 -29.20 3.35 17.97
N GLY A 303 -29.35 3.96 19.14
CA GLY A 303 -28.73 5.26 19.44
C GLY A 303 -29.30 6.38 18.55
N ASP A 304 -28.43 7.02 17.78
CA ASP A 304 -28.76 8.09 16.82
C ASP A 304 -28.95 7.61 15.39
N LYS A 305 -29.08 6.27 15.18
CA LYS A 305 -29.16 5.65 13.87
C LYS A 305 -30.37 4.74 13.73
N ILE A 306 -30.86 4.63 12.51
CA ILE A 306 -31.79 3.59 12.11
C ILE A 306 -30.95 2.41 11.63
N GLN A 307 -31.15 1.22 12.17
CA GLN A 307 -30.55 -0.02 11.72
C GLN A 307 -31.62 -0.88 11.02
N VAL A 308 -31.29 -1.37 9.83
CA VAL A 308 -32.11 -2.32 9.09
C VAL A 308 -31.34 -3.63 8.95
N SER A 309 -32.01 -4.74 9.14
CA SER A 309 -31.46 -6.09 8.94
C SER A 309 -32.35 -6.92 8.02
N VAL A 310 -31.68 -7.72 7.15
CA VAL A 310 -32.33 -8.71 6.28
C VAL A 310 -31.66 -10.04 6.55
N THR A 311 -32.42 -10.99 7.11
CA THR A 311 -31.93 -12.31 7.53
C THR A 311 -32.48 -13.37 6.60
N ASP A 312 -31.60 -14.26 6.12
CA ASP A 312 -31.93 -15.44 5.36
C ASP A 312 -31.46 -16.72 6.07
N ASN A 313 -32.10 -17.84 5.76
CA ASN A 313 -31.69 -19.18 6.18
C ASN A 313 -31.09 -19.97 4.99
N GLY A 314 -30.30 -19.29 4.17
CA GLY A 314 -29.69 -19.85 2.98
C GLY A 314 -28.38 -20.58 3.23
N ILE A 315 -27.57 -20.66 2.17
CA ILE A 315 -26.29 -21.39 2.16
C ILE A 315 -25.23 -20.80 3.11
N GLY A 316 -25.41 -19.57 3.59
CA GLY A 316 -24.41 -18.85 4.39
C GLY A 316 -23.11 -18.56 3.62
N ILE A 317 -22.18 -17.91 4.29
CA ILE A 317 -20.95 -17.37 3.72
C ILE A 317 -19.77 -17.83 4.56
N LYS A 318 -18.67 -18.23 3.92
CA LYS A 318 -17.44 -18.61 4.62
C LYS A 318 -16.74 -17.37 5.17
N GLU A 319 -16.06 -17.51 6.30
CA GLU A 319 -15.36 -16.44 6.98
C GLU A 319 -14.37 -15.68 6.08
N ASN A 320 -13.60 -16.39 5.24
CA ASN A 320 -12.63 -15.82 4.30
C ASN A 320 -13.25 -14.95 3.19
N ASP A 321 -14.56 -15.06 2.97
CA ASP A 321 -15.28 -14.34 1.94
C ASP A 321 -16.02 -13.11 2.50
N LEU A 322 -16.26 -13.02 3.83
CA LEU A 322 -17.07 -11.97 4.45
C LEU A 322 -16.55 -10.56 4.17
N GLU A 323 -15.25 -10.34 4.29
CA GLU A 323 -14.63 -9.02 4.08
C GLU A 323 -14.70 -8.57 2.62
N LYS A 324 -14.72 -9.53 1.68
CA LYS A 324 -14.67 -9.27 0.23
C LYS A 324 -16.03 -9.07 -0.41
N LEU A 325 -17.13 -9.38 0.29
CA LEU A 325 -18.48 -9.35 -0.27
C LEU A 325 -18.89 -7.97 -0.80
N PHE A 326 -18.34 -6.92 -0.22
CA PHE A 326 -18.62 -5.55 -0.61
C PHE A 326 -17.57 -4.98 -1.57
N GLU A 327 -16.58 -5.81 -1.98
CA GLU A 327 -15.64 -5.44 -3.04
C GLU A 327 -16.32 -5.52 -4.40
N ARG A 328 -15.85 -4.70 -5.32
CA ARG A 328 -16.36 -4.64 -6.69
C ARG A 328 -16.10 -5.98 -7.40
N PHE A 329 -17.14 -6.49 -8.07
CA PHE A 329 -17.09 -7.72 -8.88
C PHE A 329 -16.81 -8.99 -8.09
N TYR A 330 -16.73 -8.91 -6.77
CA TYR A 330 -16.51 -10.09 -5.96
C TYR A 330 -17.75 -11.00 -5.93
N ARG A 331 -17.51 -12.29 -6.11
CA ARG A 331 -18.53 -13.35 -6.01
C ARG A 331 -17.94 -14.55 -5.28
N VAL A 332 -18.72 -15.09 -4.35
CA VAL A 332 -18.35 -16.37 -3.70
C VAL A 332 -18.47 -17.49 -4.72
N GLU A 333 -17.34 -18.10 -5.08
CA GLU A 333 -17.32 -19.26 -5.98
C GLU A 333 -17.58 -20.56 -5.20
N SER A 334 -18.72 -21.19 -5.47
CA SER A 334 -19.03 -22.53 -4.98
C SER A 334 -19.82 -23.28 -6.04
N THR A 335 -19.89 -24.61 -5.91
CA THR A 335 -20.73 -25.44 -6.78
C THR A 335 -22.22 -25.05 -6.75
N GLN A 336 -22.67 -24.51 -5.62
CA GLN A 336 -24.06 -24.09 -5.39
C GLN A 336 -24.32 -22.69 -5.97
N THR A 337 -23.31 -21.80 -6.00
CA THR A 337 -23.44 -20.42 -6.50
C THR A 337 -23.24 -20.29 -8.01
N LYS A 338 -22.64 -21.31 -8.69
CA LYS A 338 -22.41 -21.30 -10.15
C LYS A 338 -23.68 -21.13 -10.98
N THR A 339 -24.80 -21.67 -10.52
CA THR A 339 -26.09 -21.57 -11.20
C THR A 339 -26.84 -20.27 -10.90
N ILE A 340 -26.40 -19.54 -9.90
CA ILE A 340 -27.03 -18.30 -9.45
C ILE A 340 -26.45 -17.12 -10.25
N SER A 341 -27.26 -16.50 -11.10
CA SER A 341 -26.88 -15.34 -11.94
C SER A 341 -26.62 -14.09 -11.08
N GLY A 342 -25.54 -13.33 -11.36
CA GLY A 342 -25.26 -12.05 -10.71
C GLY A 342 -23.85 -11.53 -11.01
N PHE A 343 -23.64 -10.20 -10.93
CA PHE A 343 -22.44 -9.53 -11.39
C PHE A 343 -21.44 -9.19 -10.28
N GLY A 344 -21.75 -9.47 -9.01
CA GLY A 344 -20.95 -8.99 -7.89
C GLY A 344 -20.95 -7.46 -7.72
N ILE A 345 -21.95 -6.79 -8.29
CA ILE A 345 -22.07 -5.32 -8.27
C ILE A 345 -23.05 -4.86 -7.19
N GLY A 346 -24.12 -5.65 -6.94
CA GLY A 346 -25.23 -5.22 -6.09
C GLY A 346 -24.82 -4.84 -4.68
N LEU A 347 -24.05 -5.68 -4.01
CA LEU A 347 -23.56 -5.39 -2.65
C LEU A 347 -22.56 -4.26 -2.61
N TYR A 348 -21.65 -4.16 -3.56
CA TYR A 348 -20.75 -3.02 -3.71
C TYR A 348 -21.52 -1.70 -3.87
N LEU A 349 -22.50 -1.66 -4.78
CA LEU A 349 -23.34 -0.47 -4.99
C LEU A 349 -24.13 -0.12 -3.73
N SER A 350 -24.68 -1.13 -3.03
CA SER A 350 -25.39 -0.92 -1.76
C SER A 350 -24.45 -0.33 -0.71
N ALA A 351 -23.22 -0.83 -0.59
CA ALA A 351 -22.23 -0.31 0.33
C ALA A 351 -21.88 1.16 0.02
N GLU A 352 -21.64 1.48 -1.22
CA GLU A 352 -21.31 2.84 -1.64
C GLU A 352 -22.47 3.83 -1.39
N ILE A 353 -23.71 3.42 -1.67
CA ILE A 353 -24.90 4.22 -1.37
C ILE A 353 -24.98 4.49 0.13
N ILE A 354 -24.85 3.47 0.96
CA ILE A 354 -24.94 3.59 2.42
C ILE A 354 -23.79 4.47 2.96
N HIS A 355 -22.56 4.31 2.49
CA HIS A 355 -21.41 5.14 2.89
C HIS A 355 -21.63 6.62 2.56
N ARG A 356 -22.14 6.95 1.36
CA ARG A 356 -22.47 8.33 0.96
C ARG A 356 -23.62 8.94 1.78
N HIS A 357 -24.42 8.09 2.44
CA HIS A 357 -25.42 8.50 3.42
C HIS A 357 -24.89 8.53 4.86
N LYS A 358 -23.54 8.43 5.05
CA LYS A 358 -22.88 8.39 6.36
C LYS A 358 -23.34 7.21 7.23
N GLY A 359 -23.79 6.15 6.60
CA GLY A 359 -24.16 4.88 7.21
C GLY A 359 -23.03 3.86 7.20
N LYS A 360 -23.31 2.68 7.74
CA LYS A 360 -22.45 1.50 7.70
C LYS A 360 -23.27 0.31 7.19
N ILE A 361 -22.67 -0.57 6.40
CA ILE A 361 -23.24 -1.84 5.96
C ILE A 361 -22.26 -2.96 6.33
N TRP A 362 -22.80 -4.11 6.78
CA TRP A 362 -22.01 -5.30 7.11
C TRP A 362 -22.86 -6.55 7.03
N VAL A 363 -22.26 -7.70 7.21
CA VAL A 363 -22.91 -9.01 7.21
C VAL A 363 -22.41 -9.86 8.37
N GLU A 364 -23.31 -10.64 8.95
CA GLU A 364 -23.03 -11.73 9.89
C GLU A 364 -23.54 -13.02 9.26
N SER A 365 -22.69 -14.03 9.13
CA SER A 365 -23.07 -15.27 8.48
C SER A 365 -22.32 -16.47 9.04
N THR A 366 -22.98 -17.60 8.98
CA THR A 366 -22.38 -18.90 9.26
C THR A 366 -22.66 -19.83 8.08
N TYR A 367 -21.62 -20.38 7.47
CA TYR A 367 -21.77 -21.29 6.34
C TYR A 367 -22.69 -22.46 6.69
N GLY A 368 -23.69 -22.71 5.86
CA GLY A 368 -24.72 -23.72 6.06
C GLY A 368 -25.89 -23.34 6.99
N LYS A 369 -25.92 -22.11 7.53
CA LYS A 369 -26.97 -21.65 8.46
C LYS A 369 -27.71 -20.40 7.99
N GLY A 370 -27.16 -19.68 6.99
CA GLY A 370 -27.71 -18.43 6.48
C GLY A 370 -26.91 -17.21 6.83
N SER A 371 -27.45 -16.04 6.46
CA SER A 371 -26.77 -14.75 6.61
C SER A 371 -27.74 -13.66 7.11
N THR A 372 -27.21 -12.66 7.79
CA THR A 372 -27.91 -11.44 8.13
C THR A 372 -27.13 -10.26 7.62
N PHE A 373 -27.70 -9.53 6.68
CA PHE A 373 -27.15 -8.27 6.19
C PHE A 373 -27.71 -7.11 6.97
N TYR A 374 -26.87 -6.21 7.40
CA TYR A 374 -27.23 -5.03 8.17
C TYR A 374 -26.79 -3.77 7.45
N PHE A 375 -27.58 -2.70 7.58
CA PHE A 375 -27.09 -1.36 7.33
C PHE A 375 -27.64 -0.36 8.34
N THR A 376 -26.93 0.75 8.51
CA THR A 376 -27.39 1.86 9.35
C THR A 376 -27.47 3.16 8.57
N LEU A 377 -28.38 4.06 8.99
CA LEU A 377 -28.51 5.42 8.48
C LEU A 377 -28.68 6.38 9.67
N PRO A 378 -28.19 7.64 9.56
CA PRO A 378 -28.50 8.64 10.56
C PRO A 378 -30.02 8.86 10.69
N LEU A 379 -30.51 8.97 11.91
CA LEU A 379 -31.87 9.42 12.18
C LEU A 379 -31.97 10.92 11.86
N ALA A 380 -33.01 11.35 11.16
CA ALA A 380 -33.26 12.78 10.98
C ALA A 380 -33.59 13.41 12.36
N ARG A 381 -32.98 14.55 12.63
CA ARG A 381 -33.20 15.30 13.85
C ARG A 381 -34.46 16.16 13.76
#